data_54ba984bad648ac268f281fe9429f839
#
_entry.id   54ba984bad648ac268f281fe9429f839
#
_cell.length_a   1.000
_cell.length_b   1.000
_cell.length_c   1.000
_cell.angle_alpha   90.00
_cell.angle_beta   90.00
_cell.angle_gamma   90.00
#
_symmetry.space_group_name_H-M   'P 1'
#
loop_
_entity.id
_entity.type
_entity.pdbx_description
1 polymer ?
#
loop_
_entity_poly.entity_id
_entity_poly.type
_entity_poly.pdbx_seq_one_letter_code
_entity_poly.pdbx_strand_id
1 'polypeptide(L)'
;RAEGSAKKKRLVNHEDSKGAAAGKTGGKNLKYQEYYQIVMQQLEREFEEEGENIQKAAEYCAASVMADRVIHVFGCGHSQMFAMEVFYRAGGLVPVNALLIPHLALFPKAKLSTMQERVEGFSKGYLDLEDTDEKDTMIIVSVSGRNAGVVDMALAAKEKGMKVVALVSSAFADATVSRHSSGKNLKEVADVVIDLKCVAGDAVLSDEKMDAKFCGTSTVLGMTVMEAIVAQTIDNCIKKEYLPPVYVSSNLDKGDAINAEYIKQYSKKISCL
;
A
#
# COMPACT_ATOMS: atom_id res chain seq x y z
N ARG A 1 -14.22 -12.32 -66.63
CA ARG A 1 -12.87 -11.67 -66.70
C ARG A 1 -12.78 -10.70 -65.51
N ALA A 2 -11.90 -10.71 -64.58
CA ALA A 2 -10.61 -11.24 -64.33
C ALA A 2 -10.30 -10.89 -62.88
N GLU A 3 -9.70 -11.85 -62.17
CA GLU A 3 -8.43 -11.78 -61.47
C GLU A 3 -8.44 -10.85 -60.26
N GLY A 4 -8.33 -11.26 -59.02
CA GLY A 4 -7.30 -12.18 -58.49
C GLY A 4 -6.21 -11.35 -57.86
N SER A 5 -6.26 -11.07 -56.56
CA SER A 5 -5.03 -10.77 -55.83
C SER A 5 -5.18 -11.14 -54.35
N ALA A 6 -4.66 -12.30 -54.03
CA ALA A 6 -4.46 -12.77 -52.67
C ALA A 6 -3.29 -12.02 -52.01
N LYS A 7 -3.55 -11.23 -51.00
CA LYS A 7 -2.49 -10.69 -50.12
C LYS A 7 -2.09 -11.75 -49.06
N LYS A 8 -0.92 -12.36 -49.27
CA LYS A 8 -0.22 -13.18 -48.30
C LYS A 8 0.03 -12.38 -47.00
N LYS A 9 -0.53 -12.88 -45.89
CA LYS A 9 -0.09 -12.49 -44.55
C LYS A 9 1.31 -13.05 -44.32
N ARG A 10 2.27 -12.14 -44.12
CA ARG A 10 3.61 -12.47 -43.59
C ARG A 10 3.45 -12.74 -42.10
N LEU A 11 3.71 -13.97 -41.69
CA LEU A 11 4.05 -14.34 -40.33
C LEU A 11 5.42 -13.71 -40.00
N VAL A 12 5.47 -12.83 -39.01
CA VAL A 12 6.71 -12.34 -38.45
C VAL A 12 7.12 -13.34 -37.38
N ASN A 13 8.18 -14.09 -37.65
CA ASN A 13 8.85 -14.94 -36.69
C ASN A 13 9.54 -14.04 -35.64
N HIS A 14 9.14 -14.21 -34.37
CA HIS A 14 9.91 -13.76 -33.22
C HIS A 14 10.95 -14.83 -32.86
N GLU A 15 12.12 -14.72 -33.45
CA GLU A 15 13.36 -15.32 -32.94
C GLU A 15 14.46 -14.27 -33.07
N ASP A 16 15.31 -14.20 -32.02
CA ASP A 16 16.51 -13.36 -31.87
C ASP A 16 16.35 -12.00 -31.17
N SER A 17 16.24 -12.06 -29.82
CA SER A 17 16.86 -11.06 -28.96
C SER A 17 17.80 -11.73 -27.96
N LYS A 18 18.91 -12.27 -28.47
CA LYS A 18 20.08 -12.59 -27.65
C LYS A 18 20.78 -11.30 -27.24
N GLY A 19 20.84 -11.06 -25.92
CA GLY A 19 21.95 -10.49 -25.20
C GLY A 19 22.62 -9.26 -25.81
N ALA A 20 22.12 -8.06 -25.54
CA ALA A 20 22.98 -6.89 -25.49
C ALA A 20 23.71 -6.93 -24.14
N ALA A 21 24.93 -7.46 -24.13
CA ALA A 21 25.86 -7.29 -23.04
C ALA A 21 26.08 -5.79 -22.84
N ALA A 22 25.63 -5.25 -21.69
CA ALA A 22 25.92 -3.90 -21.28
C ALA A 22 27.44 -3.75 -21.14
N GLY A 23 28.04 -3.02 -22.07
CA GLY A 23 29.44 -2.68 -22.03
C GLY A 23 29.76 -1.96 -20.73
N LYS A 24 30.70 -2.48 -19.97
CA LYS A 24 31.31 -1.83 -18.81
C LYS A 24 32.05 -0.58 -19.28
N THR A 25 31.31 0.55 -19.34
CA THR A 25 31.94 1.86 -19.34
C THR A 25 32.24 2.19 -17.88
N GLY A 26 33.51 2.37 -17.54
CA GLY A 26 33.97 2.78 -16.20
C GLY A 26 33.64 4.23 -15.87
N GLY A 27 32.38 4.61 -15.94
CA GLY A 27 31.83 5.85 -15.46
C GLY A 27 31.13 5.64 -14.12
N LYS A 28 31.33 6.51 -13.14
CA LYS A 28 30.54 6.53 -11.91
C LYS A 28 29.07 6.48 -12.30
N ASN A 29 28.31 5.49 -11.82
CA ASN A 29 26.85 5.45 -12.04
C ASN A 29 26.24 6.79 -11.58
N LEU A 30 25.36 7.35 -12.39
CA LEU A 30 24.61 8.54 -11.99
C LEU A 30 23.69 8.19 -10.81
N LYS A 31 23.51 9.11 -9.88
CA LYS A 31 22.74 8.85 -8.65
C LYS A 31 21.33 8.33 -8.88
N TYR A 32 20.65 8.75 -9.94
CA TYR A 32 19.30 8.21 -10.27
C TYR A 32 19.37 6.74 -10.72
N GLN A 33 20.47 6.32 -11.37
CA GLN A 33 20.65 4.92 -11.77
C GLN A 33 20.97 4.05 -10.54
N GLU A 34 21.81 4.56 -9.61
CA GLU A 34 22.10 3.91 -8.34
C GLU A 34 20.80 3.73 -7.52
N TYR A 35 19.98 4.78 -7.41
CA TYR A 35 18.67 4.73 -6.75
C TYR A 35 17.75 3.67 -7.37
N TYR A 36 17.61 3.69 -8.70
CA TYR A 36 16.79 2.73 -9.43
C TYR A 36 17.23 1.28 -9.15
N GLN A 37 18.52 1.00 -9.20
CA GLN A 37 19.06 -0.34 -8.94
C GLN A 37 18.75 -0.81 -7.51
N ILE A 38 18.91 0.08 -6.53
CA ILE A 38 18.58 -0.24 -5.13
C ILE A 38 17.09 -0.55 -4.98
N VAL A 39 16.22 0.27 -5.56
CA VAL A 39 14.77 0.05 -5.50
C VAL A 39 14.39 -1.30 -6.12
N MET A 40 14.93 -1.64 -7.29
CA MET A 40 14.65 -2.91 -7.95
C MET A 40 15.08 -4.10 -7.10
N GLN A 41 16.28 -4.06 -6.51
CA GLN A 41 16.77 -5.12 -5.62
C GLN A 41 15.91 -5.26 -4.37
N GLN A 42 15.46 -4.14 -3.79
CA GLN A 42 14.58 -4.17 -2.62
C GLN A 42 13.19 -4.75 -2.97
N LEU A 43 12.62 -4.38 -4.13
CA LEU A 43 11.35 -4.94 -4.60
C LEU A 43 11.45 -6.45 -4.86
N GLU A 44 12.48 -6.90 -5.56
CA GLU A 44 12.71 -8.34 -5.80
C GLU A 44 12.73 -9.09 -4.47
N ARG A 45 13.55 -8.63 -3.53
CA ARG A 45 13.66 -9.23 -2.21
C ARG A 45 12.35 -9.22 -1.43
N GLU A 46 11.60 -8.11 -1.49
CA GLU A 46 10.32 -7.95 -0.79
C GLU A 46 9.30 -8.98 -1.28
N PHE A 47 9.16 -9.15 -2.58
CA PHE A 47 8.22 -10.11 -3.16
C PHE A 47 8.66 -11.56 -3.00
N GLU A 48 9.96 -11.84 -2.97
CA GLU A 48 10.49 -13.17 -2.68
C GLU A 48 10.26 -13.58 -1.21
N GLU A 49 10.49 -12.66 -0.25
CA GLU A 49 10.44 -12.97 1.18
C GLU A 49 9.05 -12.78 1.81
N GLU A 50 8.20 -11.88 1.28
CA GLU A 50 6.90 -11.51 1.88
C GLU A 50 5.69 -12.07 1.15
N GLY A 51 5.87 -12.91 0.15
CA GLY A 51 4.78 -13.46 -0.68
C GLY A 51 3.67 -14.13 0.14
N GLU A 52 4.00 -14.91 1.16
CA GLU A 52 3.01 -15.54 2.05
C GLU A 52 2.24 -14.53 2.89
N ASN A 53 2.91 -13.48 3.39
CA ASN A 53 2.29 -12.42 4.17
C ASN A 53 1.37 -11.55 3.30
N ILE A 54 1.78 -11.23 2.06
CA ILE A 54 0.96 -10.52 1.07
C ILE A 54 -0.30 -11.34 0.74
N GLN A 55 -0.14 -12.65 0.48
CA GLN A 55 -1.26 -13.55 0.24
C GLN A 55 -2.22 -13.57 1.42
N LYS A 56 -1.70 -13.65 2.66
CA LYS A 56 -2.51 -13.67 3.88
C LYS A 56 -3.27 -12.37 4.11
N ALA A 57 -2.63 -11.23 3.88
CA ALA A 57 -3.27 -9.92 3.91
C ALA A 57 -4.42 -9.83 2.90
N ALA A 58 -4.18 -10.29 1.67
CA ALA A 58 -5.20 -10.33 0.62
C ALA A 58 -6.37 -11.29 0.94
N GLU A 59 -6.13 -12.40 1.66
CA GLU A 59 -7.19 -13.28 2.15
C GLU A 59 -8.11 -12.57 3.14
N TYR A 60 -7.55 -11.79 4.09
CA TYR A 60 -8.35 -11.00 5.03
C TYR A 60 -9.17 -9.94 4.29
N CYS A 61 -8.53 -9.20 3.37
CA CYS A 61 -9.23 -8.21 2.55
C CYS A 61 -10.35 -8.83 1.72
N ALA A 62 -10.12 -9.98 1.08
CA ALA A 62 -11.15 -10.67 0.31
C ALA A 62 -12.31 -11.16 1.19
N ALA A 63 -12.03 -11.61 2.42
CA ALA A 63 -13.07 -11.99 3.36
C ALA A 63 -13.96 -10.80 3.73
N SER A 64 -13.39 -9.62 3.98
CA SER A 64 -14.13 -8.38 4.24
C SER A 64 -15.00 -8.00 3.04
N VAL A 65 -14.42 -7.98 1.83
CA VAL A 65 -15.13 -7.63 0.59
C VAL A 65 -16.32 -8.56 0.33
N MET A 66 -16.13 -9.87 0.45
CA MET A 66 -17.19 -10.88 0.28
C MET A 66 -18.26 -10.82 1.36
N ALA A 67 -17.94 -10.30 2.55
CA ALA A 67 -18.90 -10.06 3.62
C ALA A 67 -19.65 -8.71 3.47
N ASP A 68 -19.52 -8.02 2.34
CA ASP A 68 -20.02 -6.66 2.10
C ASP A 68 -19.53 -5.66 3.16
N ARG A 69 -18.28 -5.83 3.62
CA ARG A 69 -17.61 -4.95 4.58
C ARG A 69 -16.43 -4.23 3.92
N VAL A 70 -15.70 -3.46 4.68
CA VAL A 70 -14.69 -2.54 4.15
C VAL A 70 -13.27 -2.89 4.63
N ILE A 71 -12.30 -2.41 3.86
CA ILE A 71 -10.89 -2.42 4.19
C ILE A 71 -10.52 -1.01 4.63
N HIS A 72 -10.23 -0.81 5.91
CA HIS A 72 -9.73 0.46 6.41
C HIS A 72 -8.23 0.55 6.19
N VAL A 73 -7.75 1.69 5.69
CA VAL A 73 -6.31 1.92 5.49
C VAL A 73 -5.89 3.18 6.24
N PHE A 74 -4.88 3.06 7.07
CA PHE A 74 -4.40 4.12 7.96
C PHE A 74 -2.89 4.28 7.93
N GLY A 75 -2.43 5.52 8.06
CA GLY A 75 -1.03 5.90 8.26
C GLY A 75 -0.90 7.34 8.73
N CYS A 76 0.27 7.71 9.23
CA CYS A 76 0.59 9.08 9.65
C CYS A 76 1.62 9.72 8.71
N GLY A 77 1.56 11.02 8.50
CA GLY A 77 2.50 11.75 7.66
C GLY A 77 2.52 11.23 6.21
N HIS A 78 3.68 10.88 5.69
CA HIS A 78 3.84 10.28 4.35
C HIS A 78 3.07 8.96 4.21
N SER A 79 2.89 8.20 5.30
CA SER A 79 2.15 6.94 5.24
C SER A 79 0.66 7.10 4.94
N GLN A 80 0.08 8.31 5.00
CA GLN A 80 -1.27 8.55 4.52
C GLN A 80 -1.40 8.36 2.99
N MET A 81 -0.32 8.52 2.24
CA MET A 81 -0.32 8.34 0.79
C MET A 81 -0.74 6.91 0.39
N PHE A 82 -0.46 5.90 1.23
CA PHE A 82 -0.87 4.52 0.95
C PHE A 82 -2.40 4.36 1.00
N ALA A 83 -3.06 5.05 1.95
CA ALA A 83 -4.52 5.08 1.99
C ALA A 83 -5.10 5.84 0.78
N MET A 84 -4.47 6.95 0.40
CA MET A 84 -4.87 7.72 -0.79
C MET A 84 -4.69 6.92 -2.09
N GLU A 85 -3.62 6.13 -2.20
CA GLU A 85 -3.31 5.35 -3.40
C GLU A 85 -4.40 4.34 -3.73
N VAL A 86 -4.88 3.59 -2.74
CA VAL A 86 -5.86 2.52 -2.96
C VAL A 86 -7.32 2.96 -2.84
N PHE A 87 -7.56 4.23 -2.46
CA PHE A 87 -8.89 4.80 -2.29
C PHE A 87 -9.37 5.50 -3.56
N TYR A 88 -10.62 5.26 -3.95
CA TYR A 88 -11.37 6.00 -4.97
C TYR A 88 -10.60 6.21 -6.29
N ARG A 89 -9.95 5.18 -6.80
CA ARG A 89 -9.17 5.25 -8.04
C ARG A 89 -9.67 4.26 -9.08
N ALA A 90 -9.53 4.59 -10.35
CA ALA A 90 -9.80 3.68 -11.47
C ALA A 90 -8.96 2.39 -11.33
N GLY A 91 -9.61 1.23 -11.43
CA GLY A 91 -9.00 -0.08 -11.25
C GLY A 91 -8.84 -0.51 -9.79
N GLY A 92 -9.11 0.35 -8.81
CA GLY A 92 -9.05 0.02 -7.39
C GLY A 92 -10.35 -0.59 -6.86
N LEU A 93 -10.26 -1.29 -5.73
CA LEU A 93 -11.41 -1.82 -5.01
C LEU A 93 -12.30 -0.68 -4.47
N VAL A 94 -13.62 -0.86 -4.59
CA VAL A 94 -14.58 0.11 -4.05
C VAL A 94 -14.64 0.09 -2.52
N PRO A 95 -14.69 -1.07 -1.82
CA PRO A 95 -14.84 -1.12 -0.37
C PRO A 95 -13.53 -0.83 0.38
N VAL A 96 -12.91 0.30 0.07
CA VAL A 96 -11.72 0.80 0.77
C VAL A 96 -12.07 2.11 1.48
N ASN A 97 -11.87 2.18 2.78
CA ASN A 97 -12.02 3.39 3.60
C ASN A 97 -10.65 3.96 3.95
N ALA A 98 -10.31 5.11 3.36
CA ALA A 98 -9.07 5.81 3.67
C ALA A 98 -9.22 6.66 4.92
N LEU A 99 -8.61 6.26 6.04
CA LEU A 99 -8.62 7.02 7.28
C LEU A 99 -7.63 8.20 7.20
N LEU A 100 -8.00 9.24 6.45
CA LEU A 100 -7.18 10.41 6.17
C LEU A 100 -7.39 11.48 7.26
N ILE A 101 -6.81 11.26 8.42
CA ILE A 101 -6.94 12.16 9.57
C ILE A 101 -6.16 13.46 9.31
N PRO A 102 -6.81 14.64 9.21
CA PRO A 102 -6.15 15.88 8.79
C PRO A 102 -4.99 16.29 9.70
N HIS A 103 -5.11 16.09 11.01
CA HIS A 103 -4.07 16.45 11.98
C HIS A 103 -2.83 15.53 11.92
N LEU A 104 -2.95 14.37 11.31
CA LEU A 104 -1.85 13.44 11.06
C LEU A 104 -1.27 13.59 9.65
N ALA A 105 -1.85 14.47 8.80
CA ALA A 105 -1.34 14.80 7.48
C ALA A 105 -0.18 15.78 7.54
N LEU A 106 0.68 15.78 6.51
CA LEU A 106 1.79 16.72 6.40
C LEU A 106 1.34 18.15 6.12
N PHE A 107 0.14 18.32 5.60
CA PHE A 107 -0.48 19.60 5.31
C PHE A 107 -1.61 19.90 6.32
N PRO A 108 -1.82 21.14 6.79
CA PRO A 108 -1.10 22.36 6.40
C PRO A 108 0.26 22.56 7.10
N LYS A 109 0.62 21.77 8.11
CA LYS A 109 1.88 21.93 8.86
C LYS A 109 2.50 20.59 9.23
N ALA A 110 3.54 20.17 8.52
CA ALA A 110 4.23 18.90 8.72
C ALA A 110 4.72 18.67 10.17
N LYS A 111 5.20 19.71 10.85
CA LYS A 111 5.64 19.61 12.26
C LYS A 111 4.47 19.25 13.20
N LEU A 112 3.24 19.73 12.90
CA LEU A 112 2.05 19.39 13.69
C LEU A 112 1.73 17.88 13.57
N SER A 113 1.82 17.32 12.37
CA SER A 113 1.67 15.87 12.13
C SER A 113 2.65 15.07 13.03
N THR A 114 3.93 15.45 13.04
CA THR A 114 4.94 14.79 13.87
C THR A 114 4.65 14.88 15.37
N MET A 115 4.05 15.98 15.83
CA MET A 115 3.64 16.12 17.23
C MET A 115 2.42 15.28 17.54
N GLN A 116 1.44 15.30 16.64
CA GLN A 116 0.14 14.68 16.85
C GLN A 116 0.20 13.14 16.80
N GLU A 117 1.04 12.55 15.94
CA GLU A 117 1.23 11.09 15.87
C GLU A 117 1.82 10.45 17.13
N ARG A 118 2.32 11.32 18.08
CA ARG A 118 2.88 10.90 19.37
C ARG A 118 1.87 10.98 20.51
N VAL A 119 0.66 11.49 20.25
CA VAL A 119 -0.40 11.63 21.25
C VAL A 119 -1.22 10.35 21.30
N GLU A 120 -1.24 9.70 22.45
CA GLU A 120 -2.03 8.50 22.71
C GLU A 120 -3.54 8.80 22.72
N GLY A 121 -4.35 7.85 22.29
CA GLY A 121 -5.81 7.93 22.24
C GLY A 121 -6.38 8.75 21.08
N PHE A 122 -5.54 9.53 20.37
CA PHE A 122 -6.02 10.43 19.33
C PHE A 122 -6.57 9.69 18.12
N SER A 123 -5.84 8.73 17.59
CA SER A 123 -6.27 7.97 16.40
C SER A 123 -7.39 6.96 16.70
N LYS A 124 -7.42 6.40 17.92
CA LYS A 124 -8.54 5.56 18.39
C LYS A 124 -9.87 6.33 18.31
N GLY A 125 -9.91 7.59 18.75
CA GLY A 125 -11.11 8.43 18.70
C GLY A 125 -11.69 8.58 17.29
N TYR A 126 -10.85 8.61 16.26
CA TYR A 126 -11.32 8.60 14.87
C TYR A 126 -11.94 7.27 14.47
N LEU A 127 -11.31 6.14 14.83
CA LEU A 127 -11.87 4.83 14.51
C LEU A 127 -13.22 4.59 15.21
N ASP A 128 -13.42 5.16 16.39
CA ASP A 128 -14.67 5.05 17.13
C ASP A 128 -15.85 5.81 16.46
N LEU A 129 -15.56 6.72 15.53
CA LEU A 129 -16.56 7.44 14.74
C LEU A 129 -16.87 6.78 13.38
N GLU A 130 -16.09 5.77 12.99
CA GLU A 130 -16.32 5.03 11.76
C GLU A 130 -17.35 3.90 11.93
N ASP A 131 -18.04 3.55 10.83
CA ASP A 131 -18.87 2.34 10.79
C ASP A 131 -17.96 1.12 10.69
N THR A 132 -17.70 0.48 11.81
CA THR A 132 -16.76 -0.63 11.93
C THR A 132 -17.46 -1.92 12.34
N ASP A 133 -16.94 -3.06 11.84
CA ASP A 133 -17.43 -4.41 12.10
C ASP A 133 -16.24 -5.36 12.31
N GLU A 134 -16.45 -6.45 13.06
CA GLU A 134 -15.41 -7.48 13.28
C GLU A 134 -14.92 -8.15 11.99
N LYS A 135 -15.71 -8.06 10.91
CA LYS A 135 -15.37 -8.59 9.58
C LYS A 135 -14.58 -7.61 8.72
N ASP A 136 -14.37 -6.38 9.18
CA ASP A 136 -13.51 -5.43 8.49
C ASP A 136 -12.05 -5.83 8.64
N THR A 137 -11.24 -5.40 7.68
CA THR A 137 -9.78 -5.51 7.74
C THR A 137 -9.17 -4.14 7.92
N MET A 138 -8.22 -3.99 8.85
CA MET A 138 -7.44 -2.77 9.05
C MET A 138 -6.02 -2.95 8.52
N ILE A 139 -5.63 -2.16 7.51
CA ILE A 139 -4.25 -2.07 7.05
C ILE A 139 -3.61 -0.81 7.64
N ILE A 140 -2.51 -0.96 8.36
CA ILE A 140 -1.78 0.15 8.97
C ILE A 140 -0.37 0.21 8.41
N VAL A 141 -0.02 1.37 7.86
CA VAL A 141 1.31 1.60 7.29
C VAL A 141 2.12 2.53 8.19
N SER A 142 3.27 2.06 8.64
CA SER A 142 4.21 2.85 9.43
C SER A 142 5.60 2.27 9.35
N VAL A 143 6.52 2.95 8.67
CA VAL A 143 7.88 2.44 8.44
C VAL A 143 8.59 2.06 9.75
N SER A 144 8.49 2.86 10.80
CA SER A 144 9.09 2.56 12.11
C SER A 144 8.18 1.76 13.06
N GLY A 145 6.86 1.80 12.85
CA GLY A 145 5.86 1.14 13.70
C GLY A 145 5.79 1.61 15.16
N ARG A 146 6.53 2.67 15.54
CA ARG A 146 6.83 3.01 16.97
C ARG A 146 5.95 4.09 17.60
N ASN A 147 5.29 4.94 16.78
CA ASN A 147 4.56 6.10 17.30
C ASN A 147 3.18 5.72 17.84
N ALA A 148 2.71 6.47 18.84
CA ALA A 148 1.46 6.19 19.55
C ALA A 148 0.25 6.07 18.60
N GLY A 149 0.10 6.97 17.64
CA GLY A 149 -1.06 6.97 16.74
C GLY A 149 -1.27 5.67 15.95
N VAL A 150 -0.21 5.00 15.50
CA VAL A 150 -0.33 3.73 14.77
C VAL A 150 -0.55 2.54 15.70
N VAL A 151 0.01 2.57 16.91
CA VAL A 151 -0.19 1.53 17.92
C VAL A 151 -1.62 1.61 18.48
N ASP A 152 -2.12 2.81 18.80
CA ASP A 152 -3.50 3.04 19.21
C ASP A 152 -4.51 2.54 18.18
N MET A 153 -4.29 2.87 16.90
CA MET A 153 -5.16 2.42 15.81
C MET A 153 -5.20 0.89 15.73
N ALA A 154 -4.03 0.23 15.84
CA ALA A 154 -3.95 -1.22 15.83
C ALA A 154 -4.66 -1.86 17.02
N LEU A 155 -4.43 -1.34 18.23
CA LEU A 155 -5.08 -1.84 19.44
C LEU A 155 -6.61 -1.64 19.37
N ALA A 156 -7.08 -0.48 18.92
CA ALA A 156 -8.50 -0.19 18.77
C ALA A 156 -9.16 -1.10 17.72
N ALA A 157 -8.50 -1.37 16.59
CA ALA A 157 -8.99 -2.31 15.59
C ALA A 157 -9.09 -3.74 16.17
N LYS A 158 -8.09 -4.17 16.96
CA LYS A 158 -8.12 -5.47 17.65
C LYS A 158 -9.25 -5.55 18.69
N GLU A 159 -9.49 -4.49 19.47
CA GLU A 159 -10.61 -4.41 20.41
C GLU A 159 -11.96 -4.58 19.72
N LYS A 160 -12.10 -4.11 18.48
CA LYS A 160 -13.30 -4.23 17.63
C LYS A 160 -13.39 -5.59 16.88
N GLY A 161 -12.42 -6.49 17.08
CA GLY A 161 -12.41 -7.83 16.47
C GLY A 161 -11.83 -7.90 15.05
N MET A 162 -11.39 -6.78 14.49
CA MET A 162 -10.84 -6.71 13.13
C MET A 162 -9.54 -7.50 12.98
N LYS A 163 -9.26 -7.93 11.76
CA LYS A 163 -7.92 -8.38 11.35
C LYS A 163 -7.03 -7.18 11.06
N VAL A 164 -5.83 -7.18 11.62
CA VAL A 164 -4.87 -6.09 11.47
C VAL A 164 -3.67 -6.55 10.64
N VAL A 165 -3.41 -5.83 9.55
CA VAL A 165 -2.23 -5.99 8.68
C VAL A 165 -1.32 -4.78 8.88
N ALA A 166 -0.05 -5.02 9.18
CA ALA A 166 0.96 -3.97 9.33
C ALA A 166 1.95 -4.00 8.17
N LEU A 167 2.17 -2.86 7.52
CA LEU A 167 3.29 -2.64 6.61
C LEU A 167 4.35 -1.82 7.36
N VAL A 168 5.49 -2.42 7.65
CA VAL A 168 6.58 -1.81 8.45
C VAL A 168 7.94 -2.13 7.84
N SER A 169 8.97 -1.41 8.22
CA SER A 169 10.35 -1.88 8.06
C SER A 169 10.77 -2.61 9.32
N SER A 170 10.99 -3.91 9.26
CA SER A 170 11.47 -4.68 10.40
C SER A 170 12.81 -4.16 10.90
N ALA A 171 13.73 -3.82 9.99
CA ALA A 171 15.01 -3.22 10.33
C ALA A 171 14.87 -1.90 11.11
N PHE A 172 13.88 -1.06 10.78
CA PHE A 172 13.65 0.18 11.50
C PHE A 172 12.91 -0.05 12.83
N ALA A 173 11.91 -0.92 12.84
CA ALA A 173 11.15 -1.25 14.04
C ALA A 173 12.06 -1.84 15.12
N ASP A 174 12.97 -2.75 14.76
CA ASP A 174 13.91 -3.39 15.68
C ASP A 174 15.01 -2.45 16.17
N ALA A 175 15.38 -1.44 15.39
CA ALA A 175 16.36 -0.43 15.77
C ALA A 175 15.78 0.67 16.71
N THR A 176 14.48 0.61 17.07
CA THR A 176 13.83 1.68 17.81
C THR A 176 12.94 1.15 18.92
N VAL A 177 12.78 1.93 19.99
CA VAL A 177 11.88 1.64 21.11
C VAL A 177 10.50 2.26 20.83
N SER A 178 9.43 1.58 21.22
CA SER A 178 8.07 2.11 21.16
C SER A 178 7.95 3.46 21.90
N ARG A 179 7.08 4.32 21.38
CA ARG A 179 6.69 5.59 22.04
C ARG A 179 5.29 5.52 22.66
N HIS A 180 4.68 4.35 22.62
CA HIS A 180 3.38 4.10 23.22
C HIS A 180 3.54 3.55 24.64
N SER A 181 2.66 3.94 25.57
CA SER A 181 2.71 3.54 26.99
C SER A 181 2.64 2.03 27.21
N SER A 182 2.00 1.28 26.28
CA SER A 182 1.99 -0.19 26.32
C SER A 182 3.36 -0.84 26.08
N GLY A 183 4.35 -0.08 25.61
CA GLY A 183 5.65 -0.59 25.19
C GLY A 183 5.64 -1.37 23.87
N LYS A 184 4.46 -1.62 23.27
CA LYS A 184 4.31 -2.40 22.01
C LYS A 184 4.64 -1.58 20.78
N ASN A 185 5.23 -2.21 19.78
CA ASN A 185 5.36 -1.71 18.42
C ASN A 185 4.19 -2.23 17.56
N LEU A 186 3.87 -1.58 16.46
CA LEU A 186 2.81 -1.97 15.54
C LEU A 186 2.92 -3.44 15.10
N LYS A 187 4.13 -3.92 14.80
CA LYS A 187 4.36 -5.32 14.38
C LYS A 187 4.01 -6.35 15.45
N GLU A 188 4.00 -5.97 16.74
CA GLU A 188 3.66 -6.86 17.86
C GLU A 188 2.14 -6.93 18.11
N VAL A 189 1.36 -6.03 17.50
CA VAL A 189 -0.10 -5.97 17.62
C VAL A 189 -0.80 -6.60 16.42
N ALA A 190 -0.19 -6.52 15.25
CA ALA A 190 -0.77 -6.97 13.98
C ALA A 190 -0.91 -8.51 13.89
N ASP A 191 -1.92 -8.98 13.16
CA ASP A 191 -2.11 -10.40 12.81
C ASP A 191 -1.20 -10.84 11.66
N VAL A 192 -0.90 -9.92 10.74
CA VAL A 192 0.03 -10.11 9.62
C VAL A 192 0.98 -8.92 9.56
N VAL A 193 2.24 -9.20 9.41
CA VAL A 193 3.30 -8.18 9.24
C VAL A 193 3.96 -8.38 7.89
N ILE A 194 3.99 -7.34 7.07
CA ILE A 194 4.73 -7.29 5.80
C ILE A 194 5.90 -6.36 5.99
N ASP A 195 7.11 -6.89 5.82
CA ASP A 195 8.35 -6.13 5.93
C ASP A 195 8.68 -5.45 4.61
N LEU A 196 8.62 -4.13 4.57
CA LEU A 196 8.91 -3.30 3.39
C LEU A 196 10.37 -3.33 2.93
N LYS A 197 11.25 -4.09 3.59
CA LYS A 197 12.68 -4.21 3.26
C LYS A 197 13.45 -2.90 3.12
N CYS A 198 12.87 -1.78 3.53
CA CYS A 198 13.59 -0.50 3.56
C CYS A 198 14.51 -0.42 4.78
N VAL A 199 15.61 0.32 4.63
CA VAL A 199 16.63 0.44 5.69
C VAL A 199 16.15 1.33 6.85
N ALA A 200 16.76 1.16 8.03
CA ALA A 200 16.52 2.06 9.15
C ALA A 200 16.89 3.51 8.75
N GLY A 201 15.94 4.45 8.98
CA GLY A 201 16.08 5.84 8.54
C GLY A 201 15.65 6.10 7.09
N ASP A 202 15.26 5.06 6.35
CA ASP A 202 14.68 5.09 4.98
C ASP A 202 15.54 5.71 3.87
N ALA A 203 16.74 6.21 4.14
CA ALA A 203 17.61 6.85 3.15
C ALA A 203 18.70 5.90 2.66
N VAL A 204 18.82 5.70 1.34
CA VAL A 204 19.67 4.66 0.73
C VAL A 204 20.90 5.17 -0.01
N LEU A 205 20.93 6.43 -0.42
CA LEU A 205 22.08 7.04 -1.09
C LEU A 205 22.94 7.84 -0.13
N SER A 206 24.22 7.94 -0.44
CA SER A 206 25.20 8.76 0.28
C SER A 206 26.14 9.47 -0.70
N ASP A 207 26.76 10.52 -0.20
CA ASP A 207 27.86 11.22 -0.88
C ASP A 207 28.93 11.60 0.14
N GLU A 208 30.19 11.55 -0.25
CA GLU A 208 31.34 11.85 0.63
C GLU A 208 31.31 13.29 1.20
N LYS A 209 30.59 14.19 0.51
CA LYS A 209 30.45 15.61 0.90
C LYS A 209 29.27 15.87 1.84
N MET A 210 28.49 14.83 2.18
CA MET A 210 27.28 14.96 3.00
C MET A 210 27.28 13.95 4.15
N ASP A 211 27.06 14.42 5.36
CA ASP A 211 26.91 13.54 6.53
C ASP A 211 25.58 12.76 6.49
N ALA A 212 24.54 13.35 5.93
CA ALA A 212 23.22 12.72 5.83
C ALA A 212 23.08 11.86 4.57
N LYS A 213 22.53 10.66 4.73
CA LYS A 213 22.01 9.88 3.61
C LYS A 213 20.75 10.55 3.04
N PHE A 214 20.41 10.26 1.79
CA PHE A 214 19.28 10.84 1.08
C PHE A 214 18.52 9.81 0.23
N CYS A 215 17.33 10.17 -0.25
CA CYS A 215 16.39 9.34 -1.03
C CYS A 215 15.86 8.13 -0.26
N GLY A 216 14.63 8.26 0.22
CA GLY A 216 13.87 7.15 0.82
C GLY A 216 13.32 6.19 -0.22
N THR A 217 13.09 4.94 0.18
CA THR A 217 12.51 3.89 -0.67
C THR A 217 11.17 3.37 -0.16
N SER A 218 10.80 3.63 1.10
CA SER A 218 9.60 3.09 1.73
C SER A 218 8.32 3.34 0.96
N THR A 219 8.18 4.52 0.32
CA THR A 219 6.98 4.87 -0.43
C THR A 219 6.83 4.01 -1.69
N VAL A 220 7.86 3.89 -2.50
CA VAL A 220 7.77 3.10 -3.73
C VAL A 220 7.59 1.61 -3.43
N LEU A 221 8.29 1.08 -2.42
CA LEU A 221 8.16 -0.32 -1.99
C LEU A 221 6.74 -0.60 -1.49
N GLY A 222 6.29 0.16 -0.52
CA GLY A 222 4.98 -0.06 0.09
C GLY A 222 3.81 0.23 -0.84
N MET A 223 3.90 1.19 -1.79
CA MET A 223 2.86 1.38 -2.81
C MET A 223 2.74 0.14 -3.70
N THR A 224 3.87 -0.45 -4.10
CA THR A 224 3.87 -1.68 -4.91
C THR A 224 3.23 -2.84 -4.14
N VAL A 225 3.51 -2.98 -2.83
CA VAL A 225 2.87 -4.00 -1.97
C VAL A 225 1.37 -3.74 -1.82
N MET A 226 0.95 -2.49 -1.60
CA MET A 226 -0.49 -2.17 -1.49
C MET A 226 -1.26 -2.55 -2.75
N GLU A 227 -0.74 -2.24 -3.93
CA GLU A 227 -1.36 -2.63 -5.20
C GLU A 227 -1.32 -4.17 -5.42
N ALA A 228 -0.28 -4.85 -4.95
CA ALA A 228 -0.21 -6.30 -4.98
C ALA A 228 -1.28 -6.95 -4.07
N ILE A 229 -1.52 -6.38 -2.88
CA ILE A 229 -2.62 -6.81 -1.99
C ILE A 229 -3.97 -6.61 -2.67
N VAL A 230 -4.20 -5.46 -3.32
CA VAL A 230 -5.45 -5.18 -4.06
C VAL A 230 -5.64 -6.20 -5.19
N ALA A 231 -4.62 -6.42 -6.02
CA ALA A 231 -4.66 -7.37 -7.12
C ALA A 231 -4.96 -8.80 -6.63
N GLN A 232 -4.27 -9.25 -5.58
CA GLN A 232 -4.49 -10.58 -5.02
C GLN A 232 -5.84 -10.70 -4.31
N THR A 233 -6.34 -9.64 -3.69
CA THR A 233 -7.69 -9.59 -3.10
C THR A 233 -8.76 -9.83 -4.17
N ILE A 234 -8.65 -9.15 -5.31
CA ILE A 234 -9.57 -9.33 -6.45
C ILE A 234 -9.52 -10.76 -6.97
N ASP A 235 -8.32 -11.31 -7.17
CA ASP A 235 -8.12 -12.69 -7.62
C ASP A 235 -8.73 -13.71 -6.63
N ASN A 236 -8.51 -13.51 -5.32
CA ASN A 236 -9.08 -14.35 -4.28
C ASN A 236 -10.61 -14.32 -4.26
N CYS A 237 -11.24 -13.16 -4.53
CA CYS A 237 -12.69 -13.06 -4.66
C CYS A 237 -13.18 -13.82 -5.90
N ILE A 238 -12.55 -13.62 -7.06
CA ILE A 238 -12.93 -14.27 -8.33
C ILE A 238 -12.82 -15.80 -8.20
N LYS A 239 -11.76 -16.32 -7.60
CA LYS A 239 -11.58 -17.77 -7.34
C LYS A 239 -12.68 -18.36 -6.45
N LYS A 240 -13.38 -17.53 -5.68
CA LYS A 240 -14.54 -17.91 -4.86
C LYS A 240 -15.88 -17.54 -5.51
N GLU A 241 -15.87 -17.34 -6.84
CA GLU A 241 -17.05 -17.00 -7.65
C GLU A 241 -17.75 -15.69 -7.22
N TYR A 242 -17.02 -14.80 -6.54
CA TYR A 242 -17.48 -13.47 -6.14
C TYR A 242 -16.84 -12.39 -7.01
N LEU A 243 -17.64 -11.55 -7.66
CA LEU A 243 -17.16 -10.42 -8.45
C LEU A 243 -17.06 -9.17 -7.55
N PRO A 244 -15.87 -8.79 -7.11
CA PRO A 244 -15.72 -7.63 -6.24
C PRO A 244 -15.99 -6.34 -7.00
N PRO A 245 -16.58 -5.31 -6.35
CA PRO A 245 -16.79 -4.01 -6.97
C PRO A 245 -15.45 -3.30 -7.17
N VAL A 246 -15.19 -2.87 -8.42
CA VAL A 246 -13.96 -2.18 -8.84
C VAL A 246 -14.35 -0.90 -9.57
N TYR A 247 -13.73 0.23 -9.20
CA TYR A 247 -13.96 1.51 -9.85
C TYR A 247 -13.54 1.50 -11.32
N VAL A 248 -14.40 2.01 -12.16
CA VAL A 248 -14.12 2.23 -13.58
C VAL A 248 -13.63 3.67 -13.78
N SER A 249 -12.72 3.88 -14.75
CA SER A 249 -12.26 5.23 -15.04
C SER A 249 -13.43 6.14 -15.45
N SER A 250 -13.58 7.29 -14.78
CA SER A 250 -14.55 8.33 -15.16
C SER A 250 -14.30 8.95 -16.54
N ASN A 251 -13.13 8.68 -17.13
CA ASN A 251 -12.82 9.07 -18.52
C ASN A 251 -13.45 8.12 -19.57
N LEU A 252 -14.12 7.04 -19.15
CA LEU A 252 -14.88 6.15 -20.01
C LEU A 252 -16.37 6.50 -19.98
N ASP A 253 -17.06 6.42 -21.12
CA ASP A 253 -18.46 6.90 -21.30
C ASP A 253 -19.47 6.40 -20.26
N LYS A 254 -19.25 5.21 -19.67
CA LYS A 254 -20.12 4.61 -18.66
C LYS A 254 -19.54 4.65 -17.24
N GLY A 255 -18.34 5.20 -17.08
CA GLY A 255 -17.59 5.14 -15.81
C GLY A 255 -18.35 5.81 -14.67
N ASP A 256 -18.82 7.03 -14.86
CA ASP A 256 -19.53 7.81 -13.84
C ASP A 256 -20.84 7.14 -13.38
N ALA A 257 -21.61 6.57 -14.31
CA ALA A 257 -22.86 5.90 -13.98
C ALA A 257 -22.62 4.63 -13.12
N ILE A 258 -21.62 3.83 -13.46
CA ILE A 258 -21.24 2.63 -12.70
C ILE A 258 -20.72 3.03 -11.31
N ASN A 259 -19.84 4.01 -11.24
CA ASN A 259 -19.25 4.46 -9.99
C ASN A 259 -20.31 5.09 -9.06
N ALA A 260 -21.31 5.79 -9.59
CA ALA A 260 -22.38 6.38 -8.80
C ALA A 260 -23.19 5.32 -8.03
N GLU A 261 -23.43 4.16 -8.61
CA GLU A 261 -24.10 3.05 -7.91
C GLU A 261 -23.23 2.50 -6.78
N TYR A 262 -21.93 2.35 -7.00
CA TYR A 262 -20.99 1.92 -5.96
C TYR A 262 -20.89 2.94 -4.82
N ILE A 263 -20.80 4.24 -5.12
CA ILE A 263 -20.77 5.31 -4.11
C ILE A 263 -22.05 5.25 -3.26
N LYS A 264 -23.22 5.10 -3.89
CA LYS A 264 -24.48 4.97 -3.18
C LYS A 264 -24.52 3.76 -2.24
N GLN A 265 -23.94 2.63 -2.66
CA GLN A 265 -23.89 1.41 -1.85
C GLN A 265 -22.99 1.58 -0.63
N TYR A 266 -21.80 2.21 -0.80
CA TYR A 266 -20.76 2.25 0.24
C TYR A 266 -20.70 3.54 1.05
N SER A 267 -21.38 4.62 0.67
CA SER A 267 -21.35 5.93 1.36
C SER A 267 -21.80 5.91 2.83
N LYS A 268 -22.52 4.87 3.26
CA LYS A 268 -22.87 4.69 4.67
C LYS A 268 -21.77 3.99 5.49
N LYS A 269 -20.87 3.24 4.82
CA LYS A 269 -19.80 2.46 5.44
C LYS A 269 -18.43 3.15 5.32
N ILE A 270 -18.31 4.10 4.40
CA ILE A 270 -17.07 4.82 4.09
C ILE A 270 -17.34 6.31 4.27
N SER A 271 -16.83 6.86 5.34
CA SER A 271 -17.14 8.23 5.78
C SER A 271 -16.59 9.32 4.86
N CYS A 272 -15.57 9.00 4.04
CA CYS A 272 -14.94 9.94 3.12
C CYS A 272 -15.40 9.81 1.65
N LEU A 273 -16.49 9.06 1.37
CA LEU A 273 -17.13 8.98 0.05
C LEU A 273 -18.16 10.07 -0.18
#